data_43f271f2ca4e06000a1ae78b8e0a5210
#
_entry.id   43f271f2ca4e06000a1ae78b8e0a5210
#
_cell.length_a   1.000
_cell.length_b   1.000
_cell.length_c   1.000
_cell.angle_alpha   90.00
_cell.angle_beta   90.00
_cell.angle_gamma   90.00
#
_symmetry.space_group_name_H-M   'P 1'
#
loop_
_entity.id
_entity.type
_entity.pdbx_description
1 polymer ?
#
loop_
_entity_poly.entity_id
_entity_poly.type
_entity_poly.pdbx_seq_one_letter_code
_entity_poly.pdbx_strand_id
1 'polypeptide(L)' 'MIPVSEAQQKLQDLIDAVNQSHQPIAIAGQGNNAVLLSEADWASIQETLYLL' A
#
# COMPACT_ATOMS: atom_id res chain seq x y z
N MET A 1 -0.05 -10.32 5.81
CA MET A 1 0.89 -9.99 4.71
C MET A 1 0.56 -10.83 3.50
N ILE A 2 0.47 -10.21 2.34
CA ILE A 2 0.04 -10.88 1.10
C ILE A 2 1.26 -11.23 0.26
N PRO A 3 1.43 -12.49 -0.18
CA PRO A 3 2.55 -12.82 -1.06
C PRO A 3 2.43 -12.10 -2.40
N VAL A 4 3.58 -11.76 -3.00
CA VAL A 4 3.60 -10.99 -4.25
C VAL A 4 2.87 -11.69 -5.38
N SER A 5 2.90 -13.03 -5.42
CA SER A 5 2.19 -13.79 -6.45
C SER A 5 0.68 -13.57 -6.37
N GLU A 6 0.13 -13.52 -5.17
CA GLU A 6 -1.28 -13.23 -4.97
C GLU A 6 -1.59 -11.77 -5.31
N ALA A 7 -0.71 -10.86 -4.88
CA ALA A 7 -0.89 -9.44 -5.16
C ALA A 7 -0.91 -9.15 -6.66
N GLN A 8 -0.08 -9.84 -7.44
CA GLN A 8 -0.07 -9.68 -8.89
C GLN A 8 -1.40 -10.04 -9.54
N GLN A 9 -2.05 -11.07 -9.02
CA GLN A 9 -3.30 -11.57 -9.61
C GLN A 9 -4.49 -10.65 -9.32
N LYS A 10 -4.44 -9.90 -8.21
CA LYS A 10 -5.57 -9.06 -7.81
C LYS A 10 -5.15 -7.64 -7.47
N LEU A 11 -4.18 -7.11 -8.22
CA LEU A 11 -3.63 -5.81 -7.91
C LEU A 11 -4.68 -4.70 -7.98
N GLN A 12 -5.57 -4.72 -8.97
CA GLN A 12 -6.61 -3.71 -9.06
C GLN A 12 -7.53 -3.74 -7.84
N ASP A 13 -7.89 -4.95 -7.37
CA ASP A 13 -8.71 -5.09 -6.16
C ASP A 13 -8.02 -4.52 -4.94
N LEU A 14 -6.70 -4.73 -4.83
CA LEU A 14 -5.92 -4.20 -3.72
C LEU A 14 -5.84 -2.67 -3.77
N ILE A 15 -5.68 -2.11 -4.96
CA ILE A 15 -5.68 -0.65 -5.15
C ILE A 15 -7.03 -0.06 -4.70
N ASP A 16 -8.13 -0.68 -5.12
CA ASP A 16 -9.46 -0.24 -4.71
C ASP A 16 -9.63 -0.34 -3.19
N ALA A 17 -9.15 -1.43 -2.59
CA ALA A 17 -9.27 -1.66 -1.16
C ALA A 17 -8.55 -0.58 -0.34
N VAL A 18 -7.30 -0.24 -0.70
CA VAL A 18 -6.55 0.77 0.05
C VAL A 18 -7.16 2.17 -0.11
N ASN A 19 -7.82 2.44 -1.25
CA ASN A 19 -8.48 3.73 -1.46
C ASN A 19 -9.80 3.82 -0.69
N GLN A 20 -10.47 2.71 -0.43
CA GLN A 20 -11.72 2.69 0.31
C GLN A 20 -11.50 2.63 1.82
N SER A 21 -10.60 1.78 2.28
CA SER A 21 -10.40 1.54 3.71
C SER A 21 -9.36 2.46 4.33
N HIS A 22 -8.46 3.05 3.52
CA HIS A 22 -7.33 3.84 4.00
C HIS A 22 -6.42 3.04 4.95
N GLN A 23 -6.39 1.72 4.78
CA GLN A 23 -5.55 0.82 5.56
C GLN A 23 -4.42 0.30 4.67
N PRO A 24 -3.16 0.45 5.09
CA PRO A 24 -2.05 -0.08 4.29
C PRO A 24 -2.11 -1.60 4.19
N ILE A 25 -1.68 -2.12 3.04
CA ILE A 25 -1.59 -3.57 2.82
C ILE A 25 -0.13 -3.93 2.63
N ALA A 26 0.38 -4.81 3.49
CA ALA A 26 1.75 -5.28 3.40
C ALA A 26 1.87 -6.40 2.36
N ILE A 27 2.88 -6.30 1.51
CA ILE A 27 3.13 -7.27 0.44
C ILE A 27 4.50 -7.89 0.65
N ALA A 28 4.54 -9.23 0.68
CA ALA A 28 5.78 -9.97 0.87
C ALA A 28 6.41 -10.27 -0.50
N GLY A 29 7.58 -9.69 -0.74
CA GLY A 29 8.34 -9.96 -1.95
C GLY A 29 9.38 -11.04 -1.74
N GLN A 30 10.24 -11.21 -2.72
CA GLN A 30 11.34 -12.19 -2.65
C GLN A 30 12.56 -11.48 -2.05
N GLY A 31 12.76 -11.70 -0.75
CA GLY A 31 13.89 -11.11 -0.05
C GLY A 31 13.65 -9.73 0.51
N ASN A 32 12.55 -9.07 0.13
CA ASN A 32 12.17 -7.77 0.69
C ASN A 32 10.66 -7.60 0.65
N ASN A 33 10.15 -6.72 1.49
CA ASN A 33 8.72 -6.50 1.61
C ASN A 33 8.38 -5.05 1.26
N ALA A 34 7.11 -4.81 0.93
CA ALA A 34 6.64 -3.48 0.58
C ALA A 34 5.26 -3.24 1.19
N VAL A 35 4.82 -1.99 1.14
CA VAL A 35 3.50 -1.62 1.63
C VAL A 35 2.78 -0.86 0.53
N LEU A 36 1.53 -1.23 0.28
CA LEU A 36 0.65 -0.55 -0.66
C LEU A 36 -0.28 0.37 0.10
N LEU A 37 -0.32 1.64 -0.29
CA LEU A 37 -1.28 2.60 0.28
C LEU A 37 -1.84 3.49 -0.82
N SER A 38 -2.94 4.18 -0.51
CA SER A 38 -3.53 5.11 -1.48
C SER A 38 -2.61 6.32 -1.67
N GLU A 39 -2.69 6.94 -2.83
CA GLU A 39 -1.92 8.15 -3.12
C GLU A 39 -2.28 9.28 -2.15
N ALA A 40 -3.55 9.39 -1.78
CA ALA A 40 -4.01 10.41 -0.83
C ALA A 40 -3.35 10.22 0.54
N ASP A 41 -3.27 8.97 1.01
CA ASP A 41 -2.62 8.67 2.29
C ASP A 41 -1.13 8.96 2.24
N TRP A 42 -0.48 8.62 1.13
CA TRP A 42 0.93 8.93 0.91
C TRP A 42 1.18 10.43 0.96
N ALA A 43 0.33 11.22 0.29
CA ALA A 43 0.45 12.68 0.30
C ALA A 43 0.31 13.24 1.72
N SER A 44 -0.62 12.72 2.51
CA SER A 44 -0.80 13.13 3.90
C SER A 44 0.45 12.85 4.74
N ILE A 45 1.06 11.69 4.55
CA ILE A 45 2.30 11.33 5.24
C ILE A 45 3.42 12.31 4.87
N GLN A 46 3.56 12.64 3.60
CA GLN A 46 4.57 13.59 3.15
C GLN A 46 4.37 14.97 3.74
N GLU A 47 3.12 15.44 3.80
CA GLU A 47 2.81 16.73 4.42
C GLU A 47 3.20 16.75 5.89
N THR A 48 2.92 15.68 6.60
CA THR A 48 3.27 15.56 8.03
C THR A 48 4.78 15.62 8.21
N LEU A 49 5.54 14.95 7.35
CA LEU A 49 7.00 14.96 7.42
C LEU A 49 7.58 16.35 7.18
N TYR A 50 6.97 17.13 6.29
CA TYR A 50 7.43 18.48 6.02
C TYR A 50 7.14 19.44 7.16
N LEU A 51 6.19 19.15 8.02
CA LEU A 51 5.83 20.00 9.14
C LEU A 51 6.72 19.76 10.38
N LEU A 52 7.48 18.68 10.35
CA LEU A 52 8.42 18.41 11.42
C LEU A 52 9.73 19.18 11.25
#